data_11ddca03ff7f50ec4eacdaa5376d7ef0
#
_entry.id   11ddca03ff7f50ec4eacdaa5376d7ef0
#
_cell.length_a   1.000
_cell.length_b   1.000
_cell.length_c   1.000
_cell.angle_alpha   90.00
_cell.angle_beta   90.00
_cell.angle_gamma   90.00
#
_symmetry.space_group_name_H-M   'P 1'
#
loop_
_entity.id
_entity.type
_entity.pdbx_description
1 polymer ?
#
loop_
_entity_poly.entity_id
_entity_poly.type
_entity_poly.pdbx_seq_one_letter_code
_entity_poly.pdbx_strand_id
1 'polypeptide(L)'
;MTFDYSQTFRGSSGLPNTDNVPGSEMRYRDAFNLTLRQELDRDPSVFVMGEDIAGGAGRFEKDGEVSYEEKDGFKPLDAWGGPFAATKGLIQDFGTDRIKDTPISEAAFIGAGIGSAAA
;
A
#
# COMPACT_ATOMS: atom_id res chain seq x y z
N MET A 1 10.24 6.11 -24.85
CA MET A 1 10.62 5.12 -23.84
C MET A 1 9.37 4.35 -23.46
N THR A 2 9.21 3.15 -23.96
CA THR A 2 8.04 2.31 -23.67
C THR A 2 8.33 1.58 -22.36
N PHE A 3 7.61 1.87 -21.30
CA PHE A 3 7.74 1.17 -20.03
C PHE A 3 7.09 -0.22 -20.20
N ASP A 4 7.86 -1.28 -20.02
CA ASP A 4 7.33 -2.63 -20.01
C ASP A 4 6.74 -2.94 -18.62
N TYR A 5 5.45 -2.78 -18.49
CA TYR A 5 4.72 -3.04 -17.26
C TYR A 5 4.62 -4.53 -16.90
N SER A 6 4.96 -5.44 -17.79
CA SER A 6 4.86 -6.89 -17.56
C SER A 6 5.90 -7.41 -16.56
N GLN A 7 7.00 -6.66 -16.34
CA GLN A 7 8.09 -7.03 -15.44
C GLN A 7 7.98 -6.41 -14.04
N THR A 8 7.06 -5.49 -13.82
CA THR A 8 7.01 -4.67 -12.61
C THR A 8 6.27 -5.35 -11.44
N PHE A 9 5.55 -6.44 -11.70
CA PHE A 9 4.71 -7.08 -10.68
C PHE A 9 5.19 -8.50 -10.37
N ARG A 10 6.29 -8.61 -9.65
CA ARG A 10 6.68 -9.88 -9.05
C ARG A 10 6.05 -10.00 -7.66
N GLY A 11 4.90 -10.63 -7.64
CA GLY A 11 4.45 -11.45 -6.53
C GLY A 11 3.89 -10.72 -5.34
N SER A 12 2.60 -10.45 -5.35
CA SER A 12 1.82 -10.63 -4.15
C SER A 12 0.46 -11.23 -4.53
N SER A 13 0.06 -12.24 -3.77
CA SER A 13 -1.24 -12.86 -3.86
C SER A 13 -2.33 -11.81 -3.56
N GLY A 14 -2.97 -11.29 -4.59
CA GLY A 14 -4.08 -10.35 -4.45
C GLY A 14 -4.04 -9.11 -5.32
N LEU A 15 -3.03 -8.96 -6.16
CA LEU A 15 -3.06 -7.92 -7.17
C LEU A 15 -4.13 -8.21 -8.23
N PRO A 16 -4.76 -7.16 -8.78
CA PRO A 16 -5.57 -7.31 -9.97
C PRO A 16 -4.72 -7.98 -11.05
N ASN A 17 -5.33 -8.87 -11.81
CA ASN A 17 -4.70 -9.54 -12.92
C ASN A 17 -4.01 -8.51 -13.80
N THR A 18 -2.68 -8.61 -13.92
CA THR A 18 -1.86 -7.68 -14.68
C THR A 18 -1.94 -7.89 -16.19
N ASP A 19 -2.92 -8.64 -16.67
CA ASP A 19 -3.28 -8.68 -18.09
C ASP A 19 -3.79 -7.32 -18.60
N ASN A 20 -3.79 -6.30 -17.74
CA ASN A 20 -4.12 -4.92 -18.08
C ASN A 20 -2.97 -4.26 -18.82
N VAL A 21 -2.90 -4.56 -20.10
CA VAL A 21 -2.11 -3.81 -21.08
C VAL A 21 -2.64 -2.35 -21.10
N PRO A 22 -1.80 -1.33 -21.34
CA PRO A 22 -2.27 0.03 -21.53
C PRO A 22 -3.44 0.08 -22.52
N GLY A 23 -4.59 0.59 -22.07
CA GLY A 23 -5.82 0.61 -22.84
C GLY A 23 -6.85 -0.49 -22.48
N SER A 24 -6.55 -1.38 -21.54
CA SER A 24 -7.56 -2.31 -21.00
C SER A 24 -8.44 -1.62 -19.95
N GLU A 25 -9.69 -2.09 -19.82
CA GLU A 25 -10.58 -1.62 -18.76
C GLU A 25 -10.12 -2.13 -17.39
N MET A 26 -10.02 -1.23 -16.40
CA MET A 26 -9.75 -1.59 -15.02
C MET A 26 -10.64 -0.79 -14.06
N ARG A 27 -10.86 -1.33 -12.86
CA ARG A 27 -11.59 -0.60 -11.83
C ARG A 27 -10.76 0.57 -11.32
N TYR A 28 -11.43 1.65 -10.94
CA TYR A 28 -10.80 2.87 -10.47
C TYR A 28 -9.82 2.62 -9.30
N ARG A 29 -10.23 1.80 -8.32
CA ARG A 29 -9.37 1.45 -7.18
C ARG A 29 -8.12 0.68 -7.59
N ASP A 30 -8.21 -0.15 -8.63
CA ASP A 30 -7.10 -0.97 -9.11
C ASP A 30 -6.08 -0.09 -9.86
N ALA A 31 -6.58 0.90 -10.62
CA ALA A 31 -5.74 1.91 -11.24
C ALA A 31 -5.02 2.78 -10.19
N PHE A 32 -5.73 3.15 -9.12
CA PHE A 32 -5.14 3.90 -8.01
C PHE A 32 -4.05 3.09 -7.29
N ASN A 33 -4.32 1.84 -6.94
CA ASN A 33 -3.34 0.94 -6.33
C ASN A 33 -2.10 0.76 -7.21
N LEU A 34 -2.31 0.55 -8.51
CA LEU A 34 -1.23 0.42 -9.48
C LEU A 34 -0.35 1.67 -9.52
N THR A 35 -0.96 2.86 -9.55
CA THR A 35 -0.22 4.12 -9.55
C THR A 35 0.60 4.30 -8.29
N LEU A 36 0.02 4.07 -7.12
CA LEU A 36 0.76 4.13 -5.85
C LEU A 36 1.95 3.18 -5.84
N ARG A 37 1.76 1.96 -6.34
CA ARG A 37 2.83 0.96 -6.44
C ARG A 37 3.96 1.44 -7.33
N GLN A 38 3.65 1.97 -8.49
CA GLN A 38 4.63 2.51 -9.43
C GLN A 38 5.44 3.65 -8.81
N GLU A 39 4.79 4.55 -8.07
CA GLU A 39 5.48 5.67 -7.41
C GLU A 39 6.36 5.20 -6.25
N LEU A 40 5.89 4.24 -5.46
CA LEU A 40 6.66 3.65 -4.37
C LEU A 40 7.90 2.89 -4.88
N ASP A 41 7.78 2.19 -6.01
CA ASP A 41 8.91 1.51 -6.65
C ASP A 41 9.91 2.48 -7.27
N ARG A 42 9.40 3.56 -7.85
CA ARG A 42 10.20 4.54 -8.57
C ARG A 42 11.07 5.39 -7.65
N ASP A 43 10.53 5.77 -6.49
CA ASP A 43 11.15 6.74 -5.60
C ASP A 43 11.12 6.25 -4.14
N PRO A 44 12.29 5.96 -3.53
CA PRO A 44 12.36 5.49 -2.16
C PRO A 44 11.93 6.52 -1.12
N SER A 45 11.80 7.79 -1.46
CA SER A 45 11.32 8.84 -0.56
C SER A 45 9.80 8.91 -0.47
N VAL A 46 9.08 8.36 -1.44
CA VAL A 46 7.61 8.32 -1.44
C VAL A 46 7.09 7.40 -0.36
N PHE A 47 6.13 7.85 0.40
CA PHE A 47 5.37 7.04 1.36
C PHE A 47 3.87 7.37 1.26
N VAL A 48 3.05 6.47 1.76
CA VAL A 48 1.58 6.62 1.77
C VAL A 48 1.12 6.62 3.21
N MET A 49 0.27 7.57 3.57
CA MET A 49 -0.37 7.62 4.88
C MET A 49 -1.88 7.73 4.76
N GLY A 50 -2.58 7.15 5.68
CA GLY A 50 -4.04 7.21 5.72
C GLY A 50 -4.62 6.30 6.80
N GLU A 51 -5.93 6.26 6.88
CA GLU A 51 -6.65 5.48 7.89
C GLU A 51 -6.77 4.01 7.44
N ASP A 52 -6.40 3.10 8.34
CA ASP A 52 -6.53 1.65 8.17
C ASP A 52 -5.87 1.08 6.89
N ILE A 53 -4.79 1.71 6.42
CA ILE A 53 -4.12 1.30 5.16
C ILE A 53 -2.93 0.38 5.37
N ALA A 54 -2.36 0.36 6.58
CA ALA A 54 -1.13 -0.38 6.90
C ALA A 54 -1.40 -1.75 7.56
N GLY A 55 -2.57 -2.29 7.45
CA GLY A 55 -2.87 -3.62 7.98
C GLY A 55 -4.25 -3.75 8.62
N GLY A 56 -5.07 -2.69 8.61
CA GLY A 56 -6.35 -2.70 9.30
C GLY A 56 -6.14 -3.05 10.78
N ALA A 57 -7.01 -2.79 11.66
CA ALA A 57 -6.99 -3.14 13.10
C ALA A 57 -5.65 -3.56 13.76
N GLY A 58 -4.49 -3.29 13.15
CA GLY A 58 -3.16 -3.59 13.70
C GLY A 58 -2.88 -5.08 13.94
N ARG A 59 -3.36 -5.95 13.07
CA ARG A 59 -3.07 -7.40 13.17
C ARG A 59 -1.78 -7.77 12.44
N PHE A 60 -0.95 -8.49 13.12
CA PHE A 60 0.32 -9.03 12.62
C PHE A 60 0.35 -10.54 12.79
N GLU A 61 1.08 -11.25 11.95
CA GLU A 61 1.19 -12.70 11.97
C GLU A 61 2.64 -13.15 11.80
N LYS A 62 2.99 -14.20 12.56
CA LYS A 62 4.22 -14.96 12.39
C LYS A 62 3.95 -16.44 12.69
N ASP A 63 4.21 -17.30 11.72
CA ASP A 63 4.09 -18.75 11.85
C ASP A 63 2.74 -19.23 12.43
N GLY A 64 1.65 -18.51 12.07
CA GLY A 64 0.29 -18.78 12.55
C GLY A 64 -0.08 -18.13 13.89
N GLU A 65 0.85 -17.45 14.56
CA GLU A 65 0.56 -16.63 15.73
C GLU A 65 0.09 -15.24 15.29
N VAL A 66 -1.05 -14.80 15.82
CA VAL A 66 -1.60 -13.45 15.56
C VAL A 66 -1.33 -12.55 16.77
N SER A 67 -0.80 -11.37 16.52
CA SER A 67 -0.59 -10.31 17.52
C SER A 67 -1.29 -9.04 17.07
N TYR A 68 -1.77 -8.24 18.04
CA TYR A 68 -2.28 -6.89 17.82
C TYR A 68 -1.21 -5.82 18.09
N GLU A 69 0.00 -6.25 18.38
CA GLU A 69 1.16 -5.39 18.56
C GLU A 69 2.22 -5.77 17.54
N GLU A 70 2.90 -4.76 16.99
CA GLU A 70 4.06 -5.01 16.14
C GLU A 70 5.18 -5.65 16.95
N LYS A 71 5.63 -6.82 16.52
CA LYS A 71 6.71 -7.57 17.13
C LYS A 71 7.75 -7.96 16.10
N ASP A 72 8.98 -8.14 16.53
CA ASP A 72 10.05 -8.54 15.64
C ASP A 72 9.74 -9.86 14.91
N GLY A 73 9.87 -9.80 13.59
CA GLY A 73 9.59 -10.91 12.68
C GLY A 73 8.11 -11.17 12.38
N PHE A 74 7.17 -10.39 12.95
CA PHE A 74 5.77 -10.42 12.57
C PHE A 74 5.52 -9.58 11.33
N LYS A 75 4.64 -10.05 10.46
CA LYS A 75 4.21 -9.34 9.24
C LYS A 75 2.76 -8.90 9.37
N PRO A 76 2.37 -7.77 8.80
CA PRO A 76 0.97 -7.36 8.76
C PRO A 76 0.10 -8.47 8.15
N LEU A 77 -0.92 -8.93 8.91
CA LEU A 77 -1.75 -10.06 8.51
C LEU A 77 -2.78 -9.69 7.44
N ASP A 78 -3.44 -8.57 7.60
CA ASP A 78 -4.53 -8.15 6.73
C ASP A 78 -4.30 -6.76 6.16
N ALA A 79 -3.64 -6.69 5.04
CA ALA A 79 -3.64 -5.47 4.26
C ALA A 79 -4.94 -5.35 3.47
N TRP A 80 -6.05 -5.06 4.15
CA TRP A 80 -7.30 -4.85 3.43
C TRP A 80 -7.28 -3.56 2.60
N GLY A 81 -6.37 -2.63 2.93
CA GLY A 81 -6.11 -1.44 2.13
C GLY A 81 -7.13 -0.34 2.30
N GLY A 82 -7.65 -0.19 3.52
CA GLY A 82 -8.72 0.73 3.86
C GLY A 82 -10.10 0.27 3.37
N PRO A 83 -11.17 1.05 3.64
CA PRO A 83 -12.56 0.70 3.33
C PRO A 83 -12.82 0.36 1.87
N PHE A 84 -12.03 0.94 0.96
CA PHE A 84 -12.15 0.74 -0.49
C PHE A 84 -11.13 -0.24 -1.06
N ALA A 85 -10.27 -0.80 -0.22
CA ALA A 85 -9.15 -1.65 -0.62
C ALA A 85 -8.20 -0.99 -1.65
N ALA A 86 -8.11 0.34 -1.63
CA ALA A 86 -7.34 1.11 -2.59
C ALA A 86 -5.81 0.91 -2.44
N THR A 87 -5.35 0.63 -1.21
CA THR A 87 -3.94 0.36 -0.89
C THR A 87 -3.67 -1.12 -0.57
N LYS A 88 -4.61 -2.01 -0.92
CA LYS A 88 -4.49 -3.44 -0.63
C LYS A 88 -3.17 -4.02 -1.17
N GLY A 89 -2.44 -4.72 -0.31
CA GLY A 89 -1.20 -5.38 -0.66
C GLY A 89 0.06 -4.49 -0.60
N LEU A 90 -0.07 -3.17 -0.50
CA LEU A 90 1.10 -2.29 -0.49
C LEU A 90 1.96 -2.49 0.76
N ILE A 91 1.35 -2.71 1.92
CA ILE A 91 2.09 -2.89 3.17
C ILE A 91 2.98 -4.15 3.15
N GLN A 92 2.53 -5.23 2.51
CA GLN A 92 3.33 -6.46 2.39
C GLN A 92 4.55 -6.26 1.51
N ASP A 93 4.44 -5.41 0.48
CA ASP A 93 5.51 -5.22 -0.49
C ASP A 93 6.49 -4.11 -0.08
N PHE A 94 5.99 -3.05 0.57
CA PHE A 94 6.78 -1.86 0.89
C PHE A 94 7.06 -1.64 2.39
N GLY A 95 6.39 -2.38 3.26
CA GLY A 95 6.61 -2.35 4.70
C GLY A 95 6.00 -1.13 5.41
N THR A 96 6.09 -1.15 6.74
CA THR A 96 5.50 -0.13 7.63
C THR A 96 6.20 1.22 7.55
N ASP A 97 7.44 1.28 7.09
CA ASP A 97 8.15 2.55 6.89
C ASP A 97 7.59 3.37 5.74
N ARG A 98 6.99 2.69 4.77
CA ARG A 98 6.48 3.31 3.55
C ARG A 98 4.94 3.42 3.54
N ILE A 99 4.25 2.56 4.25
CA ILE A 99 2.79 2.53 4.37
C ILE A 99 2.42 2.74 5.83
N LYS A 100 1.82 3.88 6.15
CA LYS A 100 1.63 4.35 7.52
C LYS A 100 0.16 4.55 7.85
N ASP A 101 -0.31 3.92 8.93
CA ASP A 101 -1.62 4.23 9.48
C ASP A 101 -1.60 5.57 10.22
N THR A 102 -2.68 6.28 10.14
CA THR A 102 -2.93 7.52 10.88
C THR A 102 -4.17 7.38 11.75
N PRO A 103 -4.26 8.15 12.84
CA PRO A 103 -5.54 8.37 13.50
C PRO A 103 -6.57 8.97 12.54
N ILE A 104 -7.85 8.82 12.87
CA ILE A 104 -8.95 9.45 12.13
C ILE A 104 -8.88 10.97 12.35
N SER A 105 -8.18 11.64 11.45
CA SER A 105 -7.98 13.09 11.49
C SER A 105 -7.53 13.59 10.11
N GLU A 106 -8.46 13.75 9.19
CA GLU A 106 -8.20 14.04 7.78
C GLU A 106 -7.40 15.34 7.60
N ALA A 107 -7.74 16.37 8.33
CA ALA A 107 -7.00 17.65 8.28
C ALA A 107 -5.53 17.48 8.71
N ALA A 108 -5.26 16.63 9.70
CA ALA A 108 -3.91 16.41 10.20
C ALA A 108 -3.06 15.62 9.20
N PHE A 109 -3.54 14.50 8.68
CA PHE A 109 -2.71 13.71 7.75
C PHE A 109 -2.61 14.34 6.36
N ILE A 110 -3.61 15.09 5.88
CA ILE A 110 -3.49 15.89 4.66
C ILE A 110 -2.42 16.99 4.86
N GLY A 111 -2.47 17.70 5.99
CA GLY A 111 -1.47 18.70 6.33
C GLY A 111 -0.07 18.11 6.46
N ALA A 112 0.08 16.95 7.08
CA ALA A 112 1.35 16.23 7.17
C ALA A 112 1.86 15.80 5.81
N GLY A 113 0.99 15.32 4.92
CA GLY A 113 1.34 14.95 3.54
C GLY A 113 1.85 16.15 2.74
N ILE A 114 1.16 17.28 2.80
CA ILE A 114 1.59 18.51 2.14
C ILE A 114 2.94 18.99 2.70
N GLY A 115 3.08 19.01 4.04
CA GLY A 115 4.31 19.43 4.69
C GLY A 115 5.51 18.54 4.34
N SER A 116 5.32 17.23 4.30
CA SER A 116 6.36 16.26 3.92
C SER A 116 6.78 16.40 2.45
N ALA A 117 5.83 16.71 1.57
CA ALA A 117 6.14 16.91 0.15
C ALA A 117 6.84 18.25 -0.14
N ALA A 118 6.75 19.22 0.78
CA ALA A 118 7.37 20.53 0.65
C ALA A 118 8.77 20.61 1.30
N ALA A 119 9.15 19.63 2.11
CA ALA A 119 10.40 19.59 2.82
C ALA A 119 11.53 18.93 2.02
#